data_88a391af308a932e176821c36db53d64
#
_entry.id   88a391af308a932e176821c36db53d64
#
_cell.length_a   1.000
_cell.length_b   1.000
_cell.length_c   1.000
_cell.angle_alpha   90.00
_cell.angle_beta   90.00
_cell.angle_gamma   90.00
#
_symmetry.space_group_name_H-M   'P 1'
#
loop_
_entity.id
_entity.type
_entity.pdbx_description
1 polymer ?
#
loop_
_entity_poly.entity_id
_entity_poly.type
_entity_poly.pdbx_seq_one_letter_code
_entity_poly.pdbx_strand_id
1 'polypeptide(L)'
;MQRYFRFGALMMLCLLSFLIFADGEAAGKIKAEDFSYQNISLGDSEEALRARWGEPDVQNEQVIWGIHLKTFTYGDIVVSTSATGGKVVDINLIGEKYHLRKDVHYGATSSYLLKVYGKAERQFLDGHTCYVFSHPDHVRERLILNLDAENSALASARITMLPLTDEEADEMALSDDESFVELDLKHSFIASKEIDVSDLPKNDNVKLGGYVK
;
A
#
# COMPACT_ATOMS: atom_id res chain seq x y z
N MET A 1 -12.62 -58.02 36.41
CA MET A 1 -11.62 -57.24 35.65
C MET A 1 -12.15 -56.58 34.35
N GLN A 2 -13.25 -57.02 33.74
CA GLN A 2 -13.78 -56.46 32.48
C GLN A 2 -14.54 -55.12 32.60
N ARG A 3 -14.97 -54.71 33.77
CA ARG A 3 -15.73 -53.44 33.92
C ARG A 3 -14.86 -52.18 33.97
N TYR A 4 -13.62 -52.29 34.42
CA TYR A 4 -12.70 -51.12 34.48
C TYR A 4 -12.08 -50.78 33.11
N PHE A 5 -12.00 -51.76 32.21
CA PHE A 5 -11.46 -51.54 30.87
C PHE A 5 -12.41 -50.69 29.97
N ARG A 6 -13.72 -50.80 30.19
CA ARG A 6 -14.71 -50.03 29.44
C ARG A 6 -14.78 -48.57 29.88
N PHE A 7 -14.50 -48.28 31.18
CA PHE A 7 -14.47 -46.90 31.67
C PHE A 7 -13.21 -46.15 31.21
N GLY A 8 -12.07 -46.82 31.17
CA GLY A 8 -10.82 -46.21 30.66
C GLY A 8 -10.87 -45.90 29.18
N ALA A 9 -11.48 -46.75 28.37
CA ALA A 9 -11.63 -46.51 26.94
C ALA A 9 -12.60 -45.34 26.61
N LEU A 10 -13.67 -45.20 27.40
CA LEU A 10 -14.63 -44.10 27.23
C LEU A 10 -14.05 -42.75 27.65
N MET A 11 -13.26 -42.73 28.72
CA MET A 11 -12.58 -41.51 29.19
C MET A 11 -11.47 -41.06 28.23
N MET A 12 -10.75 -42.02 27.62
CA MET A 12 -9.73 -41.72 26.62
C MET A 12 -10.33 -41.19 25.30
N LEU A 13 -11.53 -41.68 24.92
CA LEU A 13 -12.25 -41.21 23.74
C LEU A 13 -12.77 -39.77 23.93
N CYS A 14 -13.20 -39.40 25.15
CA CYS A 14 -13.59 -38.03 25.48
C CYS A 14 -12.41 -37.06 25.52
N LEU A 15 -11.22 -37.50 25.94
CA LEU A 15 -10.01 -36.69 25.94
C LEU A 15 -9.48 -36.44 24.51
N LEU A 16 -9.62 -37.40 23.60
CA LEU A 16 -9.26 -37.20 22.18
C LEU A 16 -10.23 -36.25 21.45
N SER A 17 -11.51 -36.22 21.83
CA SER A 17 -12.46 -35.28 21.21
C SER A 17 -12.27 -33.82 21.64
N PHE A 18 -11.60 -33.56 22.77
CA PHE A 18 -11.26 -32.19 23.20
C PHE A 18 -10.04 -31.61 22.51
N LEU A 19 -9.20 -32.42 21.84
CA LEU A 19 -8.02 -31.98 21.13
C LEU A 19 -8.31 -31.48 19.67
N ILE A 20 -9.54 -31.70 19.19
CA ILE A 20 -9.91 -31.36 17.79
C ILE A 20 -10.54 -29.96 17.68
N PHE A 21 -10.86 -29.29 18.79
CA PHE A 21 -11.51 -27.95 18.76
C PHE A 21 -10.60 -26.79 19.15
N ALA A 22 -9.28 -26.97 19.08
CA ALA A 22 -8.34 -25.88 19.22
C ALA A 22 -7.76 -25.43 17.87
N ASP A 23 -8.57 -25.42 16.81
CA ASP A 23 -8.33 -24.50 15.70
C ASP A 23 -8.76 -23.11 16.18
N GLY A 24 -8.00 -22.57 17.12
CA GLY A 24 -7.92 -21.13 17.29
C GLY A 24 -7.47 -20.60 15.94
N GLU A 25 -8.41 -20.03 15.18
CA GLU A 25 -8.13 -19.36 13.92
C GLU A 25 -6.97 -18.41 14.19
N ALA A 26 -5.78 -18.81 13.73
CA ALA A 26 -4.57 -18.01 13.95
C ALA A 26 -4.88 -16.61 13.47
N ALA A 27 -4.69 -15.62 14.36
CA ALA A 27 -4.91 -14.22 14.01
C ALA A 27 -4.25 -13.96 12.65
N GLY A 28 -4.96 -13.31 11.76
CA GLY A 28 -4.46 -13.01 10.42
C GLY A 28 -3.10 -12.34 10.51
N LYS A 29 -2.27 -12.59 9.53
CA LYS A 29 -0.95 -11.97 9.40
C LYS A 29 -0.78 -11.51 7.97
N ILE A 30 -0.21 -10.32 7.80
CA ILE A 30 0.22 -9.84 6.50
C ILE A 30 1.24 -10.80 5.87
N LYS A 31 1.17 -10.98 4.58
CA LYS A 31 2.04 -11.88 3.81
C LYS A 31 2.61 -11.16 2.60
N ALA A 32 3.72 -11.64 2.06
CA ALA A 32 4.33 -11.09 0.85
C ALA A 32 3.36 -11.06 -0.36
N GLU A 33 2.48 -12.05 -0.49
CA GLU A 33 1.46 -12.11 -1.54
C GLU A 33 0.45 -10.96 -1.50
N ASP A 34 0.30 -10.27 -0.35
CA ASP A 34 -0.62 -9.14 -0.19
C ASP A 34 -0.11 -7.85 -0.87
N PHE A 35 1.15 -7.85 -1.32
CA PHE A 35 1.79 -6.71 -2.00
C PHE A 35 1.80 -6.87 -3.53
N SER A 36 0.90 -7.67 -4.04
CA SER A 36 0.66 -7.86 -5.47
C SER A 36 -0.85 -7.88 -5.76
N TYR A 37 -1.22 -7.54 -6.97
CA TYR A 37 -2.59 -7.64 -7.44
C TYR A 37 -2.65 -8.23 -8.84
N GLN A 38 -3.45 -9.31 -9.03
CA GLN A 38 -3.60 -10.01 -10.31
C GLN A 38 -2.27 -10.31 -11.02
N ASN A 39 -1.31 -10.83 -10.25
CA ASN A 39 0.05 -11.17 -10.69
C ASN A 39 0.90 -9.96 -11.15
N ILE A 40 0.56 -8.76 -10.74
CA ILE A 40 1.42 -7.57 -10.84
C ILE A 40 1.89 -7.22 -9.44
N SER A 41 3.20 -7.06 -9.28
CA SER A 41 3.87 -6.70 -8.04
C SER A 41 4.59 -5.36 -8.20
N LEU A 42 4.91 -4.73 -7.08
CA LEU A 42 5.84 -3.61 -7.08
C LEU A 42 7.19 -4.07 -7.65
N GLY A 43 7.84 -3.22 -8.45
CA GLY A 43 9.07 -3.55 -9.16
C GLY A 43 8.90 -4.27 -10.51
N ASP A 44 7.71 -4.76 -10.87
CA ASP A 44 7.45 -5.29 -12.21
C ASP A 44 7.63 -4.20 -13.27
N SER A 45 8.00 -4.58 -14.49
CA SER A 45 8.18 -3.61 -15.57
C SER A 45 6.84 -3.23 -16.24
N GLU A 46 6.83 -2.07 -16.91
CA GLU A 46 5.68 -1.63 -17.73
C GLU A 46 5.33 -2.68 -18.80
N GLU A 47 6.35 -3.34 -19.40
CA GLU A 47 6.13 -4.40 -20.39
C GLU A 47 5.42 -5.60 -19.76
N ALA A 48 5.79 -6.00 -18.54
CA ALA A 48 5.14 -7.08 -17.82
C ALA A 48 3.69 -6.72 -17.46
N LEU A 49 3.43 -5.47 -17.06
CA LEU A 49 2.09 -4.95 -16.82
C LEU A 49 1.22 -5.06 -18.08
N ARG A 50 1.70 -4.54 -19.23
CA ARG A 50 0.97 -4.60 -20.51
C ARG A 50 0.79 -6.03 -21.01
N ALA A 51 1.80 -6.90 -20.83
CA ALA A 51 1.69 -8.29 -21.23
C ALA A 51 0.62 -9.07 -20.45
N ARG A 52 0.37 -8.70 -19.18
CA ARG A 52 -0.61 -9.39 -18.32
C ARG A 52 -2.01 -8.79 -18.39
N TRP A 53 -2.10 -7.45 -18.42
CA TRP A 53 -3.41 -6.75 -18.35
C TRP A 53 -3.84 -6.14 -19.68
N GLY A 54 -2.96 -6.13 -20.68
CA GLY A 54 -3.22 -5.51 -22.00
C GLY A 54 -2.91 -4.02 -22.01
N GLU A 55 -3.46 -3.33 -23.01
CA GLU A 55 -3.31 -1.88 -23.10
C GLU A 55 -4.24 -1.17 -22.09
N PRO A 56 -3.76 -0.12 -21.42
CA PRO A 56 -4.57 0.66 -20.49
C PRO A 56 -5.65 1.46 -21.22
N ASP A 57 -6.76 1.74 -20.54
CA ASP A 57 -7.81 2.62 -21.03
C ASP A 57 -7.34 4.07 -21.18
N VAL A 58 -6.49 4.50 -20.21
CA VAL A 58 -5.91 5.85 -20.17
C VAL A 58 -4.48 5.78 -19.67
N GLN A 59 -3.62 6.60 -20.27
CA GLN A 59 -2.24 6.81 -19.81
C GLN A 59 -2.01 8.30 -19.58
N ASN A 60 -1.45 8.65 -18.42
CA ASN A 60 -1.12 10.00 -18.03
C ASN A 60 0.28 10.05 -17.40
N GLU A 61 0.79 11.26 -17.24
CA GLU A 61 1.96 11.54 -16.42
C GLU A 61 1.53 12.38 -15.22
N GLN A 62 2.13 12.12 -14.07
CA GLN A 62 1.88 12.89 -12.85
C GLN A 62 3.16 13.01 -12.03
N VAL A 63 3.14 13.94 -11.09
CA VAL A 63 4.21 14.11 -10.12
C VAL A 63 3.62 13.98 -8.74
N ILE A 64 4.11 13.01 -7.97
CA ILE A 64 3.73 12.78 -6.57
C ILE A 64 4.99 12.89 -5.73
N TRP A 65 4.99 13.74 -4.70
CA TRP A 65 6.16 13.95 -3.84
C TRP A 65 7.46 14.29 -4.61
N GLY A 66 7.36 15.01 -5.72
CA GLY A 66 8.50 15.30 -6.59
C GLY A 66 8.94 14.15 -7.50
N ILE A 67 8.32 12.98 -7.42
CA ILE A 67 8.61 11.81 -8.24
C ILE A 67 7.77 11.87 -9.52
N HIS A 68 8.42 11.82 -10.68
CA HIS A 68 7.74 11.70 -11.97
C HIS A 68 7.27 10.26 -12.19
N LEU A 69 5.99 10.11 -12.45
CA LEU A 69 5.32 8.83 -12.64
C LEU A 69 4.54 8.82 -13.96
N LYS A 70 4.50 7.65 -14.60
CA LYS A 70 3.49 7.34 -15.62
C LYS A 70 2.37 6.56 -14.96
N THR A 71 1.12 6.93 -15.20
CA THR A 71 -0.05 6.26 -14.66
C THR A 71 -0.84 5.59 -15.77
N PHE A 72 -1.29 4.38 -15.50
CA PHE A 72 -2.04 3.51 -16.40
C PHE A 72 -3.35 3.14 -15.72
N THR A 73 -4.46 3.50 -16.35
CA THR A 73 -5.80 3.18 -15.83
C THR A 73 -6.37 1.96 -16.55
N TYR A 74 -6.83 0.99 -15.78
CA TYR A 74 -7.50 -0.23 -16.21
C TYR A 74 -8.84 -0.34 -15.48
N GLY A 75 -9.90 0.29 -16.05
CA GLY A 75 -11.18 0.42 -15.36
C GLY A 75 -11.05 1.14 -14.01
N ASP A 76 -11.29 0.41 -12.93
CA ASP A 76 -11.23 0.93 -11.56
C ASP A 76 -9.86 0.75 -10.88
N ILE A 77 -8.82 0.44 -11.64
CA ILE A 77 -7.46 0.22 -11.14
C ILE A 77 -6.52 1.23 -11.78
N VAL A 78 -5.72 1.89 -10.97
CA VAL A 78 -4.67 2.79 -11.44
C VAL A 78 -3.32 2.23 -11.01
N VAL A 79 -2.44 2.00 -11.98
CA VAL A 79 -1.06 1.56 -11.74
C VAL A 79 -0.13 2.68 -12.12
N SER A 80 0.83 2.97 -11.25
CA SER A 80 1.87 3.96 -11.55
C SER A 80 3.23 3.30 -11.67
N THR A 81 4.00 3.71 -12.67
CA THR A 81 5.40 3.30 -12.85
C THR A 81 6.31 4.50 -12.71
N SER A 82 7.56 4.27 -12.32
CA SER A 82 8.59 5.32 -12.39
C SER A 82 8.77 5.76 -13.84
N ALA A 83 8.87 7.09 -14.07
CA ALA A 83 8.90 7.63 -15.43
C ALA A 83 10.15 7.20 -16.20
N THR A 84 11.28 7.04 -15.53
CA THR A 84 12.58 6.69 -16.10
C THR A 84 12.81 5.18 -16.12
N GLY A 85 12.56 4.49 -15.00
CA GLY A 85 12.81 3.05 -14.85
C GLY A 85 11.69 2.17 -15.38
N GLY A 86 10.49 2.71 -15.61
CA GLY A 86 9.31 1.94 -16.06
C GLY A 86 8.92 0.81 -15.09
N LYS A 87 9.24 0.96 -13.80
CA LYS A 87 8.94 -0.02 -12.76
C LYS A 87 7.67 0.34 -12.01
N VAL A 88 6.80 -0.64 -11.77
CA VAL A 88 5.58 -0.47 -10.98
C VAL A 88 5.94 -0.07 -9.55
N VAL A 89 5.43 1.06 -9.09
CA VAL A 89 5.69 1.63 -7.77
C VAL A 89 4.43 1.85 -6.96
N ASP A 90 3.27 1.81 -7.61
CA ASP A 90 1.97 2.05 -6.99
C ASP A 90 0.85 1.31 -7.74
N ILE A 91 -0.04 0.66 -7.00
CA ILE A 91 -1.24 -0.01 -7.51
C ILE A 91 -2.41 0.45 -6.65
N ASN A 92 -3.32 1.22 -7.21
CA ASN A 92 -4.45 1.79 -6.51
C ASN A 92 -5.77 1.18 -7.02
N LEU A 93 -6.50 0.53 -6.12
CA LEU A 93 -7.77 -0.16 -6.36
C LEU A 93 -8.90 0.73 -5.84
N ILE A 94 -9.53 1.50 -6.75
CA ILE A 94 -10.49 2.57 -6.39
C ILE A 94 -11.95 2.21 -6.63
N GLY A 95 -12.22 1.11 -7.33
CA GLY A 95 -13.59 0.68 -7.62
C GLY A 95 -14.18 -0.27 -6.59
N GLU A 96 -15.31 -0.86 -6.94
CA GLU A 96 -16.03 -1.80 -6.06
C GLU A 96 -15.78 -3.28 -6.42
N LYS A 97 -15.07 -3.55 -7.53
CA LYS A 97 -14.96 -4.89 -8.13
C LYS A 97 -13.68 -5.62 -7.81
N TYR A 98 -12.77 -5.03 -7.03
CA TYR A 98 -11.54 -5.70 -6.66
C TYR A 98 -11.75 -6.73 -5.55
N HIS A 99 -10.95 -7.78 -5.60
CA HIS A 99 -10.91 -8.82 -4.59
C HIS A 99 -9.46 -9.05 -4.16
N LEU A 100 -9.21 -8.89 -2.89
CA LEU A 100 -7.94 -9.19 -2.25
C LEU A 100 -7.99 -10.57 -1.59
N ARG A 101 -6.93 -10.95 -0.88
CA ARG A 101 -6.83 -12.24 -0.18
C ARG A 101 -8.04 -12.51 0.72
N LYS A 102 -8.49 -13.78 0.75
CA LYS A 102 -9.66 -14.24 1.50
C LYS A 102 -10.94 -13.43 1.20
N ASP A 103 -11.12 -13.07 -0.06
CA ASP A 103 -12.29 -12.32 -0.53
C ASP A 103 -12.52 -10.98 0.19
N VAL A 104 -11.46 -10.31 0.62
CA VAL A 104 -11.55 -8.93 1.07
C VAL A 104 -11.84 -8.06 -0.16
N HIS A 105 -12.93 -7.31 -0.11
CA HIS A 105 -13.44 -6.48 -1.20
C HIS A 105 -14.01 -5.16 -0.67
N TYR A 106 -14.43 -4.29 -1.55
CA TYR A 106 -15.15 -3.06 -1.19
C TYR A 106 -16.29 -3.35 -0.21
N GLY A 107 -16.42 -2.55 0.83
CA GLY A 107 -17.43 -2.73 1.88
C GLY A 107 -17.06 -3.75 2.96
N ALA A 108 -15.91 -4.42 2.89
CA ALA A 108 -15.45 -5.31 3.94
C ALA A 108 -15.27 -4.55 5.28
N THR A 109 -15.75 -5.14 6.38
CA THR A 109 -15.72 -4.47 7.69
C THR A 109 -14.30 -4.40 8.26
N SER A 110 -14.00 -3.35 9.04
CA SER A 110 -12.72 -3.18 9.75
C SER A 110 -12.32 -4.43 10.55
N SER A 111 -13.28 -5.07 11.24
CA SER A 111 -13.02 -6.30 12.00
C SER A 111 -12.58 -7.45 11.11
N TYR A 112 -13.17 -7.58 9.92
CA TYR A 112 -12.76 -8.59 8.95
C TYR A 112 -11.38 -8.32 8.37
N LEU A 113 -11.05 -7.05 8.07
CA LEU A 113 -9.72 -6.65 7.61
C LEU A 113 -8.64 -7.05 8.64
N LEU A 114 -8.85 -6.72 9.91
CA LEU A 114 -7.92 -7.08 10.98
C LEU A 114 -7.85 -8.60 11.24
N LYS A 115 -8.93 -9.33 11.00
CA LYS A 115 -8.94 -10.80 11.04
C LYS A 115 -8.08 -11.40 9.92
N VAL A 116 -8.08 -10.81 8.72
CA VAL A 116 -7.35 -11.31 7.55
C VAL A 116 -5.88 -10.92 7.57
N TYR A 117 -5.57 -9.65 7.84
CA TYR A 117 -4.23 -9.08 7.70
C TYR A 117 -3.47 -8.98 9.02
N GLY A 118 -4.16 -9.08 10.15
CA GLY A 118 -3.57 -8.93 11.48
C GLY A 118 -3.88 -7.56 12.09
N LYS A 119 -3.23 -7.28 13.22
CA LYS A 119 -3.42 -6.02 13.93
C LYS A 119 -2.70 -4.89 13.21
N ALA A 120 -3.40 -3.77 13.06
CA ALA A 120 -2.83 -2.50 12.63
C ALA A 120 -3.46 -1.36 13.42
N GLU A 121 -2.72 -0.27 13.56
CA GLU A 121 -3.26 0.97 14.10
C GLU A 121 -3.96 1.75 12.99
N ARG A 122 -5.03 2.46 13.36
CA ARG A 122 -5.67 3.41 12.45
C ARG A 122 -4.77 4.62 12.29
N GLN A 123 -4.59 5.02 11.05
CA GLN A 123 -3.85 6.21 10.67
C GLN A 123 -4.76 7.13 9.85
N PHE A 124 -4.36 8.38 9.71
CA PHE A 124 -5.05 9.36 8.87
C PHE A 124 -4.05 9.84 7.82
N LEU A 125 -4.27 9.42 6.57
CA LEU A 125 -3.41 9.75 5.43
C LEU A 125 -4.26 10.29 4.28
N ASP A 126 -3.81 11.33 3.63
CA ASP A 126 -4.45 11.93 2.46
C ASP A 126 -5.96 12.21 2.62
N GLY A 127 -6.37 12.59 3.85
CA GLY A 127 -7.78 12.85 4.16
C GLY A 127 -8.62 11.61 4.49
N HIS A 128 -8.03 10.43 4.54
CA HIS A 128 -8.72 9.17 4.81
C HIS A 128 -8.22 8.49 6.08
N THR A 129 -9.14 7.90 6.82
CA THR A 129 -8.79 6.93 7.86
C THR A 129 -8.41 5.62 7.19
N CYS A 130 -7.26 5.04 7.55
CA CYS A 130 -6.78 3.83 6.93
C CYS A 130 -6.08 2.89 7.91
N TYR A 131 -5.86 1.64 7.48
CA TYR A 131 -4.89 0.72 8.05
C TYR A 131 -3.70 0.61 7.12
N VAL A 132 -2.48 0.71 7.66
CA VAL A 132 -1.23 0.55 6.92
C VAL A 132 -0.53 -0.70 7.39
N PHE A 133 -0.17 -1.57 6.45
CA PHE A 133 0.59 -2.79 6.68
C PHE A 133 1.88 -2.73 5.87
N SER A 134 3.02 -2.98 6.50
CA SER A 134 4.31 -3.05 5.82
C SER A 134 4.61 -4.47 5.38
N HIS A 135 5.31 -4.62 4.26
CA HIS A 135 5.82 -5.89 3.79
C HIS A 135 6.79 -6.51 4.82
N PRO A 136 6.75 -7.83 5.07
CA PRO A 136 7.60 -8.47 6.07
C PRO A 136 9.11 -8.26 5.84
N ASP A 137 9.53 -8.24 4.57
CA ASP A 137 10.94 -8.20 4.17
C ASP A 137 11.34 -6.87 3.50
N HIS A 138 10.36 -6.07 3.04
CA HIS A 138 10.56 -4.81 2.30
C HIS A 138 9.78 -3.67 2.98
N VAL A 139 10.38 -3.03 3.97
CA VAL A 139 9.71 -2.05 4.87
C VAL A 139 9.00 -0.92 4.13
N ARG A 140 9.47 -0.58 2.93
CA ARG A 140 8.88 0.50 2.11
C ARG A 140 7.67 0.08 1.30
N GLU A 141 7.49 -1.21 1.07
CA GLU A 141 6.29 -1.72 0.42
C GLU A 141 5.14 -1.76 1.43
N ARG A 142 4.04 -1.12 1.11
CA ARG A 142 2.90 -0.96 2.01
C ARG A 142 1.60 -1.32 1.32
N LEU A 143 0.74 -2.02 2.07
CA LEU A 143 -0.66 -2.20 1.76
C LEU A 143 -1.45 -1.22 2.62
N ILE A 144 -2.16 -0.30 1.99
CA ILE A 144 -3.01 0.71 2.64
C ILE A 144 -4.46 0.35 2.35
N LEU A 145 -5.25 0.19 3.40
CA LEU A 145 -6.67 -0.09 3.33
C LEU A 145 -7.43 1.13 3.82
N ASN A 146 -7.94 1.94 2.88
CA ASN A 146 -8.69 3.15 3.18
C ASN A 146 -10.11 2.78 3.61
N LEU A 147 -10.57 3.43 4.68
CA LEU A 147 -11.87 3.19 5.26
C LEU A 147 -12.82 4.33 4.90
N ASP A 148 -14.04 3.98 4.62
CA ASP A 148 -15.13 4.91 4.48
C ASP A 148 -15.38 5.67 5.81
N ALA A 149 -15.62 6.97 5.71
CA ALA A 149 -15.74 7.85 6.87
C ALA A 149 -17.00 7.58 7.71
N GLU A 150 -18.08 7.10 7.09
CA GLU A 150 -19.37 6.93 7.75
C GLU A 150 -19.48 5.57 8.46
N ASN A 151 -19.07 4.49 7.79
CA ASN A 151 -19.29 3.13 8.28
C ASN A 151 -18.00 2.37 8.63
N SER A 152 -16.82 2.98 8.38
CA SER A 152 -15.50 2.36 8.58
C SER A 152 -15.32 1.02 7.83
N ALA A 153 -16.04 0.83 6.74
CA ALA A 153 -15.83 -0.28 5.83
C ALA A 153 -14.71 0.05 4.82
N LEU A 154 -14.17 -0.96 4.16
CA LEU A 154 -13.15 -0.79 3.13
C LEU A 154 -13.72 -0.01 1.94
N ALA A 155 -13.13 1.13 1.63
CA ALA A 155 -13.50 1.98 0.49
C ALA A 155 -12.56 1.79 -0.70
N SER A 156 -11.25 1.70 -0.44
CA SER A 156 -10.25 1.45 -1.48
C SER A 156 -9.03 0.76 -0.88
N ALA A 157 -8.21 0.15 -1.73
CA ALA A 157 -6.94 -0.44 -1.31
C ALA A 157 -5.81 0.08 -2.20
N ARG A 158 -4.63 0.26 -1.62
CA ARG A 158 -3.44 0.74 -2.32
C ARG A 158 -2.23 -0.08 -1.91
N ILE A 159 -1.48 -0.55 -2.89
CA ILE A 159 -0.20 -1.23 -2.70
C ILE A 159 0.87 -0.28 -3.25
N THR A 160 1.78 0.20 -2.40
CA THR A 160 2.68 1.28 -2.79
C THR A 160 4.04 1.17 -2.11
N MET A 161 5.06 1.70 -2.79
CA MET A 161 6.36 2.00 -2.22
C MET A 161 6.68 3.51 -2.26
N LEU A 162 5.71 4.32 -2.68
CA LEU A 162 5.84 5.77 -2.66
C LEU A 162 5.83 6.29 -1.22
N PRO A 163 6.47 7.43 -0.94
CA PRO A 163 6.43 8.04 0.37
C PRO A 163 4.99 8.41 0.76
N LEU A 164 4.69 8.34 2.04
CA LEU A 164 3.37 8.67 2.60
C LEU A 164 3.34 10.03 3.30
N THR A 165 4.50 10.61 3.57
CA THR A 165 4.65 11.93 4.21
C THR A 165 5.75 12.73 3.55
N ASP A 166 5.79 14.04 3.80
CA ASP A 166 6.85 14.94 3.34
C ASP A 166 8.22 14.50 3.87
N GLU A 167 8.27 14.08 5.13
CA GLU A 167 9.51 13.62 5.75
C GLU A 167 10.05 12.36 5.07
N GLU A 168 9.17 11.40 4.75
CA GLU A 168 9.57 10.20 4.00
C GLU A 168 10.03 10.54 2.58
N ALA A 169 9.41 11.52 1.94
CA ALA A 169 9.81 11.98 0.61
C ALA A 169 11.20 12.62 0.65
N ASP A 170 11.48 13.44 1.64
CA ASP A 170 12.78 14.09 1.85
C ASP A 170 13.86 13.04 2.15
N GLU A 171 13.58 12.09 3.04
CA GLU A 171 14.50 10.97 3.32
C GLU A 171 14.81 10.14 2.07
N MET A 172 13.77 9.86 1.26
CA MET A 172 13.92 9.12 0.01
C MET A 172 14.77 9.89 -0.99
N ALA A 173 14.57 11.20 -1.14
CA ALA A 173 15.35 12.04 -2.04
C ALA A 173 16.85 12.10 -1.68
N LEU A 174 17.16 12.01 -0.37
CA LEU A 174 18.53 12.05 0.14
C LEU A 174 19.18 10.66 0.26
N SER A 175 18.39 9.60 0.16
CA SER A 175 18.88 8.23 0.35
C SER A 175 19.75 7.76 -0.82
N ASP A 176 20.86 7.09 -0.48
CA ASP A 176 21.69 6.34 -1.43
C ASP A 176 21.31 4.84 -1.48
N ASP A 177 20.11 4.49 -1.02
CA ASP A 177 19.61 3.12 -1.00
C ASP A 177 19.56 2.53 -2.42
N GLU A 178 20.25 1.41 -2.61
CA GLU A 178 20.36 0.73 -3.91
C GLU A 178 18.99 0.32 -4.47
N SER A 179 17.99 0.07 -3.62
CA SER A 179 16.64 -0.26 -4.04
C SER A 179 15.97 0.87 -4.83
N PHE A 180 16.32 2.13 -4.57
CA PHE A 180 15.85 3.27 -5.37
C PHE A 180 16.58 3.40 -6.69
N VAL A 181 17.84 2.99 -6.74
CA VAL A 181 18.62 2.97 -7.99
C VAL A 181 18.03 1.91 -8.91
N GLU A 182 17.70 0.72 -8.40
CA GLU A 182 17.09 -0.37 -9.19
C GLU A 182 15.72 0.03 -9.76
N LEU A 183 14.91 0.73 -8.98
CA LEU A 183 13.60 1.23 -9.41
C LEU A 183 13.67 2.55 -10.18
N ASP A 184 14.86 3.13 -10.26
CA ASP A 184 15.14 4.45 -10.87
C ASP A 184 14.29 5.61 -10.30
N LEU A 185 13.85 5.46 -9.06
CA LEU A 185 13.07 6.49 -8.37
C LEU A 185 13.87 7.75 -8.14
N LYS A 186 15.17 7.63 -7.84
CA LYS A 186 16.07 8.75 -7.60
C LYS A 186 16.17 9.69 -8.82
N HIS A 187 16.22 9.14 -10.03
CA HIS A 187 16.22 9.94 -11.26
C HIS A 187 14.85 10.49 -11.64
N SER A 188 13.79 9.94 -11.03
CA SER A 188 12.43 10.43 -11.22
C SER A 188 12.10 11.63 -10.33
N PHE A 189 12.92 11.95 -9.31
CA PHE A 189 12.76 13.19 -8.56
C PHE A 189 13.07 14.40 -9.45
N ILE A 190 12.21 15.41 -9.34
CA ILE A 190 12.55 16.72 -9.92
C ILE A 190 13.78 17.20 -9.17
N ALA A 191 14.93 17.23 -9.85
CA ALA A 191 16.02 18.03 -9.34
C ALA A 191 15.44 19.43 -9.11
N SER A 192 15.48 19.92 -7.90
CA SER A 192 15.14 21.31 -7.61
C SER A 192 16.13 22.14 -8.43
N LYS A 193 15.72 22.52 -9.65
CA LYS A 193 16.42 23.48 -10.42
C LYS A 193 16.38 24.71 -9.53
N GLU A 194 17.53 25.17 -9.04
CA GLU A 194 17.60 26.48 -8.43
C GLU A 194 16.88 27.43 -9.41
N ILE A 195 15.72 27.90 -8.95
CA ILE A 195 14.97 28.87 -9.75
C ILE A 195 15.89 30.08 -9.77
N ASP A 196 16.51 30.32 -10.92
CA ASP A 196 17.28 31.54 -11.11
C ASP A 196 16.30 32.70 -11.04
N VAL A 197 16.23 33.30 -9.85
CA VAL A 197 15.35 34.43 -9.56
C VAL A 197 15.92 35.75 -10.13
N SER A 198 17.10 35.72 -10.78
CA SER A 198 17.73 36.91 -11.33
C SER A 198 16.91 37.54 -12.47
N ASP A 199 16.16 36.71 -13.22
CA ASP A 199 15.29 37.12 -14.32
C ASP A 199 13.86 37.49 -13.90
N LEU A 200 13.52 37.36 -12.61
CA LEU A 200 12.20 37.80 -12.11
C LEU A 200 12.19 39.35 -12.13
N PRO A 201 11.12 39.98 -12.67
CA PRO A 201 10.97 41.40 -12.61
C PRO A 201 11.01 41.89 -11.17
N LYS A 202 12.03 42.70 -10.82
CA LYS A 202 12.12 43.29 -9.49
C LYS A 202 10.91 44.18 -9.28
N ASN A 203 10.01 43.75 -8.42
CA ASN A 203 8.88 44.56 -8.06
C ASN A 203 9.30 45.56 -6.98
N ASP A 204 9.84 46.68 -7.36
CA ASP A 204 10.31 47.75 -6.47
C ASP A 204 9.15 48.40 -5.67
N ASN A 205 7.90 48.01 -5.93
CA ASN A 205 6.70 48.56 -5.26
C ASN A 205 6.21 47.75 -4.06
N VAL A 206 6.81 46.59 -3.76
CA VAL A 206 6.47 45.88 -2.54
C VAL A 206 7.23 46.49 -1.36
N LYS A 207 6.63 47.49 -0.72
CA LYS A 207 7.06 47.92 0.61
C LYS A 207 6.65 46.78 1.58
N LEU A 208 7.60 45.92 1.92
CA LEU A 208 7.46 45.01 3.07
C LEU A 208 7.20 45.92 4.29
N GLY A 209 5.97 45.91 4.81
CA GLY A 209 5.59 46.64 6.00
C GLY A 209 6.55 46.27 7.13
N GLY A 210 7.31 47.24 7.60
CA GLY A 210 8.26 47.01 8.68
C GLY A 210 7.49 46.55 9.92
N TYR A 211 7.93 45.40 10.45
CA TYR A 211 7.54 45.01 11.80
C TYR A 211 8.06 46.10 12.76
N VAL A 212 7.14 46.86 13.31
CA VAL A 212 7.44 47.77 14.41
C VAL A 212 7.73 46.91 15.64
N LYS A 213 8.89 47.13 16.25
CA LYS A 213 9.29 46.52 17.53
C LYS A 213 8.37 46.89 18.66
#